data_c627fa3233589f1cdd3c31b0d4a3efde
#
_entry.id   c627fa3233589f1cdd3c31b0d4a3efde
#
_cell.length_a   1.000
_cell.length_b   1.000
_cell.length_c   1.000
_cell.angle_alpha   90.00
_cell.angle_beta   90.00
_cell.angle_gamma   90.00
#
_symmetry.space_group_name_H-M   'P 1'
#
loop_
_entity.id
_entity.type
_entity.pdbx_description
1 polymer ?
#
loop_
_entity_poly.entity_id
_entity_poly.type
_entity_poly.pdbx_seq_one_letter_code
_entity_poly.pdbx_strand_id
1 'polypeptide(L)'
;GGDYTTTVEAYIPASGRGIQGATSHHLGQNFSKMFEIVYDDPDTQEKNYVYQNSWGLTTRTIGVMVLVHGDDRGLVLPPRVADVQAIVVPCGVTASSTADERRXLRDSCEQFVSQLLAAGIRAEGDYRDNYSPG
;
A
#
# COMPACT_ATOMS: atom_id res chain seq x y z
N GLY A 1 -23.28 -20.04 -5.45
CA GLY A 1 -21.99 -20.32 -5.34
C GLY A 1 -21.38 -20.59 -3.99
N GLY A 2 -21.11 -19.55 -3.21
CA GLY A 2 -20.40 -19.72 -1.95
C GLY A 2 -21.31 -19.99 -0.77
N ASP A 3 -20.72 -20.49 0.30
CA ASP A 3 -21.45 -20.69 1.56
C ASP A 3 -21.71 -19.34 2.23
N TYR A 4 -20.72 -18.45 2.20
CA TYR A 4 -20.90 -17.08 2.66
C TYR A 4 -19.84 -16.17 2.02
N THR A 5 -20.11 -14.88 2.11
CA THR A 5 -19.25 -13.84 1.53
C THR A 5 -19.05 -12.73 2.56
N THR A 6 -17.83 -12.23 2.64
CA THR A 6 -17.52 -11.02 3.39
C THR A 6 -16.93 -10.00 2.42
N THR A 7 -17.10 -8.71 2.76
CA THR A 7 -16.56 -7.63 1.94
C THR A 7 -15.82 -6.63 2.80
N VAL A 8 -14.92 -5.91 2.18
CA VAL A 8 -14.28 -4.72 2.77
C VAL A 8 -14.89 -3.51 2.07
N GLU A 9 -15.45 -2.61 2.86
CA GLU A 9 -16.10 -1.42 2.30
C GLU A 9 -15.52 -0.17 2.94
N ALA A 10 -15.40 0.88 2.14
CA ALA A 10 -14.86 2.16 2.57
C ALA A 10 -15.95 3.22 2.50
N TYR A 11 -15.93 4.14 3.45
CA TYR A 11 -16.82 5.29 3.45
C TYR A 11 -16.13 6.46 2.74
N ILE A 12 -16.83 7.08 1.81
CA ILE A 12 -16.32 8.23 1.05
C ILE A 12 -16.95 9.50 1.64
N PRO A 13 -16.18 10.30 2.39
CA PRO A 13 -16.78 11.48 3.05
C PRO A 13 -17.35 12.49 2.07
N ALA A 14 -16.72 12.70 0.94
CA ALA A 14 -17.15 13.70 -0.05
C ALA A 14 -18.54 13.42 -0.59
N SER A 15 -18.93 12.14 -0.72
CA SER A 15 -20.25 11.78 -1.25
C SER A 15 -21.20 11.25 -0.19
N GLY A 16 -20.69 10.92 0.99
CA GLY A 16 -21.50 10.32 2.04
C GLY A 16 -21.91 8.88 1.76
N ARG A 17 -21.18 8.17 0.91
CA ARG A 17 -21.55 6.83 0.48
C ARG A 17 -20.46 5.82 0.81
N GLY A 18 -20.89 4.57 0.99
CA GLY A 18 -19.97 3.44 1.07
C GLY A 18 -19.68 2.88 -0.31
N ILE A 19 -18.49 2.32 -0.47
CA ILE A 19 -18.10 1.67 -1.71
C ILE A 19 -17.31 0.41 -1.37
N GLN A 20 -17.58 -0.66 -2.13
CA GLN A 20 -16.93 -1.94 -1.92
C GLN A 20 -15.53 -1.92 -2.50
N GLY A 21 -14.55 -2.33 -1.68
CA GLY A 21 -13.16 -2.38 -2.09
C GLY A 21 -12.64 -3.76 -2.39
N ALA A 22 -13.17 -4.78 -1.70
CA ALA A 22 -12.68 -6.15 -1.87
C ALA A 22 -13.72 -7.14 -1.40
N THR A 23 -13.58 -8.38 -1.84
CA THR A 23 -14.51 -9.45 -1.51
C THR A 23 -13.73 -10.72 -1.16
N SER A 24 -14.25 -11.48 -0.20
CA SER A 24 -13.76 -12.80 0.14
C SER A 24 -14.95 -13.75 0.19
N HIS A 25 -14.92 -14.79 -0.64
CA HIS A 25 -15.94 -15.83 -0.67
C HIS A 25 -15.40 -17.09 -0.03
N HIS A 26 -16.16 -17.66 0.90
CA HIS A 26 -15.91 -19.03 1.34
C HIS A 26 -16.78 -19.93 0.48
N LEU A 27 -16.15 -20.64 -0.44
CA LEU A 27 -16.86 -21.47 -1.41
C LEU A 27 -17.19 -22.84 -0.83
N GLY A 28 -16.58 -23.21 0.30
CA GLY A 28 -16.77 -24.53 0.85
C GLY A 28 -16.29 -25.60 -0.11
N GLN A 29 -17.07 -26.63 -0.26
CA GLN A 29 -16.78 -27.75 -1.17
C GLN A 29 -17.71 -27.72 -2.40
N ASN A 30 -18.41 -26.62 -2.64
CA ASN A 30 -19.44 -26.60 -3.68
C ASN A 30 -18.83 -26.84 -5.07
N PHE A 31 -17.75 -26.12 -5.37
CA PHE A 31 -17.10 -26.25 -6.67
C PHE A 31 -16.19 -27.47 -6.74
N SER A 32 -15.56 -27.83 -5.64
CA SER A 32 -14.69 -28.99 -5.63
C SER A 32 -15.47 -30.27 -5.90
N LYS A 33 -16.68 -30.38 -5.39
CA LYS A 33 -17.53 -31.52 -5.68
C LYS A 33 -17.97 -31.53 -7.14
N MET A 34 -18.29 -30.35 -7.71
CA MET A 34 -18.68 -30.24 -9.10
C MET A 34 -17.56 -30.64 -10.07
N PHE A 35 -16.34 -30.22 -9.77
CA PHE A 35 -15.20 -30.41 -10.66
C PHE A 35 -14.25 -31.52 -10.23
N GLU A 36 -14.62 -32.25 -9.17
CA GLU A 36 -13.83 -33.37 -8.64
C GLU A 36 -12.40 -32.94 -8.26
N ILE A 37 -12.28 -31.84 -7.53
CA ILE A 37 -11.01 -31.37 -7.01
C ILE A 37 -10.80 -32.01 -5.65
N VAL A 38 -9.94 -33.04 -5.62
CA VAL A 38 -9.75 -33.87 -4.44
C VAL A 38 -8.29 -33.89 -4.03
N TYR A 39 -8.07 -34.26 -2.78
CA TYR A 39 -6.72 -34.50 -2.26
C TYR A 39 -6.74 -35.80 -1.44
N ASP A 40 -5.58 -36.38 -1.30
CA ASP A 40 -5.41 -37.55 -0.44
C ASP A 40 -5.06 -37.07 0.98
N ASP A 41 -5.92 -37.36 1.92
CA ASP A 41 -5.72 -36.98 3.32
C ASP A 41 -4.48 -37.69 3.85
N PRO A 42 -3.46 -36.99 4.33
CA PRO A 42 -2.25 -37.66 4.81
C PRO A 42 -2.43 -38.50 6.06
N ASP A 43 -3.47 -38.23 6.84
CA ASP A 43 -3.72 -38.97 8.08
C ASP A 43 -4.59 -40.22 7.86
N THR A 44 -5.62 -40.10 7.02
CA THR A 44 -6.58 -41.17 6.82
C THR A 44 -6.35 -41.95 5.53
N GLN A 45 -5.57 -41.41 4.60
CA GLN A 45 -5.34 -41.97 3.28
C GLN A 45 -6.61 -42.00 2.42
N GLU A 46 -7.65 -41.31 2.82
CA GLU A 46 -8.87 -41.19 2.05
C GLU A 46 -8.84 -39.96 1.16
N LYS A 47 -9.57 -40.03 0.04
CA LYS A 47 -9.75 -38.86 -0.84
C LYS A 47 -10.84 -37.98 -0.29
N ASN A 48 -10.55 -36.68 -0.22
CA ASN A 48 -11.52 -35.68 0.24
C ASN A 48 -11.58 -34.53 -0.75
N TYR A 49 -12.73 -33.90 -0.84
CA TYR A 49 -12.88 -32.69 -1.63
C TYR A 49 -12.25 -31.50 -0.91
N VAL A 50 -11.54 -30.67 -1.67
CA VAL A 50 -10.89 -29.50 -1.09
C VAL A 50 -11.92 -28.44 -0.70
N TYR A 51 -11.61 -27.67 0.33
CA TYR A 51 -12.30 -26.41 0.63
C TYR A 51 -11.63 -25.29 -0.14
N GLN A 52 -12.42 -24.38 -0.64
CA GLN A 52 -11.90 -23.32 -1.49
C GLN A 52 -12.32 -21.94 -1.01
N ASN A 53 -11.44 -20.99 -1.18
CA ASN A 53 -11.74 -19.57 -0.97
C ASN A 53 -11.46 -18.83 -2.27
N SER A 54 -12.21 -17.75 -2.48
CA SER A 54 -12.02 -16.91 -3.65
C SER A 54 -11.94 -15.46 -3.17
N TRP A 55 -10.87 -14.78 -3.50
CA TRP A 55 -10.66 -13.39 -3.10
C TRP A 55 -10.57 -12.52 -4.34
N GLY A 56 -11.19 -11.35 -4.27
CA GLY A 56 -11.14 -10.45 -5.40
C GLY A 56 -11.04 -9.00 -4.99
N LEU A 57 -10.16 -8.29 -5.68
CA LEU A 57 -10.16 -6.84 -5.71
C LEU A 57 -9.77 -6.41 -7.11
N THR A 58 -10.12 -5.20 -7.48
CA THR A 58 -9.89 -4.73 -8.84
C THR A 58 -9.27 -3.33 -8.80
N THR A 59 -9.07 -2.76 -9.97
CA THR A 59 -8.59 -1.38 -10.09
C THR A 59 -9.56 -0.37 -9.48
N ARG A 60 -10.81 -0.76 -9.23
CA ARG A 60 -11.73 0.07 -8.44
C ARG A 60 -11.11 0.48 -7.11
N THR A 61 -10.31 -0.40 -6.49
CA THR A 61 -9.69 -0.12 -5.19
C THR A 61 -8.75 1.07 -5.27
N ILE A 62 -8.09 1.28 -6.42
CA ILE A 62 -7.27 2.48 -6.63
C ILE A 62 -8.16 3.72 -6.60
N GLY A 63 -9.31 3.67 -7.28
CA GLY A 63 -10.27 4.77 -7.25
C GLY A 63 -10.79 5.05 -5.83
N VAL A 64 -11.06 3.99 -5.07
CA VAL A 64 -11.48 4.13 -3.67
C VAL A 64 -10.39 4.85 -2.86
N MET A 65 -9.13 4.47 -3.05
CA MET A 65 -8.02 5.13 -2.37
C MET A 65 -7.99 6.63 -2.68
N VAL A 66 -8.15 6.99 -3.95
CA VAL A 66 -8.17 8.41 -4.34
C VAL A 66 -9.35 9.13 -3.71
N LEU A 67 -10.53 8.52 -3.71
CA LEU A 67 -11.72 9.15 -3.14
C LEU A 67 -11.64 9.33 -1.62
N VAL A 68 -10.97 8.42 -0.93
CA VAL A 68 -10.83 8.49 0.52
C VAL A 68 -9.72 9.47 0.93
N HIS A 69 -8.60 9.45 0.23
CA HIS A 69 -7.38 10.14 0.68
C HIS A 69 -7.05 11.42 -0.10
N GLY A 70 -7.56 11.57 -1.30
CA GLY A 70 -7.30 12.76 -2.10
C GLY A 70 -8.01 13.99 -1.57
N ASP A 71 -7.61 15.16 -2.05
CA ASP A 71 -8.25 16.42 -1.69
C ASP A 71 -8.35 17.32 -2.92
N ASP A 72 -8.77 18.57 -2.71
CA ASP A 72 -8.94 19.51 -3.84
C ASP A 72 -7.63 19.89 -4.51
N ARG A 73 -6.51 19.59 -3.89
CA ARG A 73 -5.18 19.86 -4.45
C ARG A 73 -4.62 18.68 -5.23
N GLY A 74 -5.25 17.53 -5.12
CA GLY A 74 -4.85 16.37 -5.89
C GLY A 74 -4.79 15.08 -5.10
N LEU A 75 -3.99 14.16 -5.62
CA LEU A 75 -3.83 12.84 -5.07
C LEU A 75 -2.96 12.87 -3.80
N VAL A 76 -3.44 12.19 -2.77
CA VAL A 76 -2.64 11.94 -1.56
C VAL A 76 -2.53 10.43 -1.41
N LEU A 77 -1.31 9.92 -1.49
CA LEU A 77 -1.08 8.48 -1.34
C LEU A 77 -0.82 8.13 0.12
N PRO A 78 -1.50 7.13 0.65
CA PRO A 78 -1.13 6.62 1.97
C PRO A 78 0.32 6.12 1.97
N PRO A 79 1.06 6.31 3.06
CA PRO A 79 2.47 5.89 3.07
C PRO A 79 2.69 4.42 2.75
N ARG A 80 1.78 3.54 3.15
CA ARG A 80 1.93 2.11 2.85
C ARG A 80 1.92 1.82 1.36
N VAL A 81 1.21 2.65 0.58
CA VAL A 81 1.08 2.47 -0.88
C VAL A 81 2.18 3.21 -1.63
N ALA A 82 2.66 4.31 -1.09
CA ALA A 82 3.63 5.16 -1.78
C ALA A 82 4.92 4.40 -2.07
N ASP A 83 5.45 4.57 -3.26
CA ASP A 83 6.74 3.97 -3.63
C ASP A 83 7.86 4.51 -2.74
N VAL A 84 7.85 5.82 -2.52
CA VAL A 84 8.75 6.48 -1.57
C VAL A 84 7.89 7.02 -0.44
N GLN A 85 8.18 6.58 0.79
CA GLN A 85 7.37 6.94 1.95
C GLN A 85 7.83 8.22 2.63
N ALA A 86 9.11 8.55 2.49
CA ALA A 86 9.68 9.75 3.11
C ALA A 86 10.73 10.34 2.19
N ILE A 87 10.64 11.66 1.98
CA ILE A 87 11.66 12.41 1.25
C ILE A 87 12.33 13.36 2.24
N VAL A 88 13.65 13.31 2.31
CA VAL A 88 14.43 14.23 3.15
C VAL A 88 14.92 15.36 2.26
N VAL A 89 14.56 16.58 2.64
CA VAL A 89 14.88 17.77 1.82
C VAL A 89 15.73 18.73 2.68
N PRO A 90 16.93 19.08 2.24
CA PRO A 90 17.73 20.07 2.97
C PRO A 90 17.09 21.45 2.86
N CYS A 91 16.97 22.13 4.01
CA CYS A 91 16.36 23.46 4.09
C CYS A 91 17.32 24.42 4.76
N GLY A 92 17.14 25.70 4.49
CA GLY A 92 17.91 26.74 5.13
C GLY A 92 19.19 27.15 4.41
N VAL A 93 19.42 26.61 3.22
CA VAL A 93 20.54 27.03 2.38
C VAL A 93 20.21 28.38 1.75
N THR A 94 21.15 29.32 1.87
CA THR A 94 21.00 30.65 1.28
C THR A 94 22.20 30.96 0.37
N ALA A 95 22.13 32.07 -0.30
CA ALA A 95 23.24 32.52 -1.17
C ALA A 95 24.53 32.74 -0.36
N SER A 96 24.40 33.07 0.92
CA SER A 96 25.56 33.31 1.79
C SER A 96 26.08 32.06 2.49
N SER A 97 25.41 30.93 2.32
CA SER A 97 25.86 29.65 2.94
C SER A 97 27.19 29.22 2.37
N THR A 98 28.11 28.81 3.25
CA THR A 98 29.43 28.36 2.81
C THR A 98 29.33 26.93 2.25
N ALA A 99 30.38 26.52 1.55
CA ALA A 99 30.46 25.15 1.04
C ALA A 99 30.47 24.13 2.18
N ASP A 100 31.12 24.47 3.30
CA ASP A 100 31.15 23.60 4.46
C ASP A 100 29.77 23.45 5.11
N GLU A 101 29.02 24.55 5.22
CA GLU A 101 27.66 24.52 5.74
C GLU A 101 26.74 23.66 4.86
N ARG A 102 26.88 23.78 3.56
CA ARG A 102 26.09 22.98 2.63
C ARG A 102 26.40 21.50 2.78
N ARG A 103 27.69 21.18 2.94
CA ARG A 103 28.11 19.79 3.10
C ARG A 103 27.59 19.20 4.41
N UNK A 104 27.58 19.84 5.29
CA UNK A 104 27.16 19.40 6.44
C UNK A 104 25.81 19.11 6.48
N LEU A 105 25.08 20.00 6.04
CA LEU A 105 23.64 19.76 5.93
C LEU A 105 23.35 18.53 5.09
N ARG A 106 24.02 18.42 3.96
CA ARG A 106 23.81 17.26 3.08
C ARG A 106 24.17 15.96 3.79
N ASP A 107 25.30 15.93 4.51
CA ASP A 107 25.72 14.73 5.25
C ASP A 107 24.67 14.34 6.29
N SER A 108 24.11 15.33 6.99
CA SER A 108 23.04 15.08 7.96
C SER A 108 21.81 14.47 7.30
N CYS A 109 21.43 15.02 6.14
CA CYS A 109 20.28 14.49 5.41
C CYS A 109 20.54 13.05 4.94
N GLU A 110 21.73 12.77 4.44
CA GLU A 110 22.08 11.42 4.01
C GLU A 110 22.09 10.45 5.18
N GLN A 111 22.51 10.90 6.35
CA GLN A 111 22.46 10.07 7.55
C GLN A 111 21.02 9.75 7.95
N PHE A 112 20.12 10.73 7.87
CA PHE A 112 18.70 10.50 8.14
C PHE A 112 18.11 9.49 7.16
N VAL A 113 18.41 9.64 5.87
CA VAL A 113 17.93 8.69 4.85
C VAL A 113 18.42 7.27 5.20
N SER A 114 19.69 7.14 5.56
CA SER A 114 20.26 5.84 5.94
C SER A 114 19.55 5.23 7.15
N GLN A 115 19.24 6.06 8.15
CA GLN A 115 18.51 5.59 9.34
C GLN A 115 17.09 5.14 8.98
N LEU A 116 16.41 5.87 8.12
CA LEU A 116 15.06 5.51 7.67
C LEU A 116 15.07 4.18 6.90
N LEU A 117 16.04 4.03 5.98
CA LEU A 117 16.18 2.79 5.22
C LEU A 117 16.48 1.62 6.16
N ALA A 118 17.35 1.82 7.15
CA ALA A 118 17.66 0.77 8.13
C ALA A 118 16.44 0.37 8.96
N ALA A 119 15.50 1.31 9.15
CA ALA A 119 14.25 1.04 9.86
C ALA A 119 13.18 0.43 8.95
N GLY A 120 13.51 0.13 7.69
CA GLY A 120 12.57 -0.48 6.76
C GLY A 120 11.64 0.50 6.08
N ILE A 121 11.94 1.79 6.13
CA ILE A 121 11.13 2.84 5.49
C ILE A 121 11.73 3.17 4.13
N ARG A 122 10.89 3.20 3.10
CA ARG A 122 11.33 3.56 1.75
C ARG A 122 11.56 5.07 1.70
N ALA A 123 12.81 5.47 1.76
CA ALA A 123 13.18 6.88 1.90
C ALA A 123 14.21 7.28 0.83
N GLU A 124 14.16 8.55 0.42
CA GLU A 124 15.14 9.13 -0.49
C GLU A 124 15.45 10.56 -0.05
N GLY A 125 16.56 11.08 -0.53
CA GLY A 125 16.90 12.50 -0.36
C GLY A 125 16.68 13.26 -1.66
N ASP A 126 16.18 14.48 -1.56
CA ASP A 126 16.09 15.38 -2.72
C ASP A 126 17.12 16.47 -2.53
N TYR A 127 18.21 16.36 -3.25
CA TYR A 127 19.36 17.27 -3.12
C TYR A 127 19.53 18.16 -4.34
N ARG A 128 18.45 18.38 -5.08
CA ARG A 128 18.50 19.22 -6.28
C ARG A 128 18.74 20.70 -5.89
N ASP A 129 19.69 21.32 -6.57
CA ASP A 129 20.08 22.70 -6.23
C ASP A 129 19.14 23.76 -6.82
N ASN A 130 18.39 23.41 -7.83
CA ASN A 130 17.57 24.36 -8.58
C ASN A 130 16.09 24.34 -8.20
N TYR A 131 15.76 23.77 -7.04
CA TYR A 131 14.39 23.73 -6.54
C TYR A 131 14.35 24.24 -5.11
N SER A 132 13.29 24.97 -4.78
CA SER A 132 13.04 25.37 -3.41
C SER A 132 12.42 24.21 -2.62
N PRO A 133 12.60 24.16 -1.30
CA PRO A 133 12.01 23.09 -0.50
C PRO A 133 10.49 23.04 -0.48
N GLY A 134 9.81 24.17 -0.73
CA GLY A 134 8.36 24.24 -0.68
C GLY A 134 7.63 23.85 -1.96
#